data_489bd5eec4a75e32cfb51de81a56e3d6
#
_entry.id   489bd5eec4a75e32cfb51de81a56e3d6
#
_cell.length_a   1.000
_cell.length_b   1.000
_cell.length_c   1.000
_cell.angle_alpha   90.00
_cell.angle_beta   90.00
_cell.angle_gamma   90.00
#
_symmetry.space_group_name_H-M   'P 1'
#
loop_
_entity.id
_entity.type
_entity.pdbx_description
1 polymer ?
#
loop_
_entity_poly.entity_id
_entity_poly.type
_entity_poly.pdbx_seq_one_letter_code
_entity_poly.pdbx_strand_id
1 'polypeptide(L)'
;FDCADMIYRLRQQKPVWALCNDTACSAAMLLASACSRRLVTQTSRIGSIGVMMSHVSYAGHLAQAGVDITLIYSGAHKVDGNQFEALPAEVRQDMQQRIDAARRMFAEKVAMFTGLSVDAVTGTEAAVFEGQSGIEAGLADELINASDAISVMATALNSNVRGGTMPQLTATEAAVQENQRVMGILTCQEAKGREQLATMLAGQQGMSVEQARAILAAAAPQQPVASAQSEADRIMACEEANGREQLAATLAAMPEMTVEKARPILAAAPLADAGP
;
A
#
# COMPACT_ATOMS: atom_id res chain seq x y z
N PHE A 1 -22.37 -5.15 -5.18
CA PHE A 1 -23.23 -4.45 -4.23
C PHE A 1 -23.01 -4.97 -2.80
N ASP A 2 -23.04 -6.26 -2.55
CA ASP A 2 -22.92 -6.85 -1.20
C ASP A 2 -21.70 -6.41 -0.41
N CYS A 3 -20.53 -6.33 -1.07
CA CYS A 3 -19.31 -5.82 -0.45
C CYS A 3 -19.47 -4.35 0.00
N ALA A 4 -20.12 -3.52 -0.82
CA ALA A 4 -20.37 -2.13 -0.47
C ALA A 4 -21.34 -2.02 0.73
N ASP A 5 -22.38 -2.83 0.74
CA ASP A 5 -23.31 -2.89 1.87
C ASP A 5 -22.62 -3.39 3.16
N MET A 6 -21.68 -4.31 3.05
CA MET A 6 -20.87 -4.75 4.18
C MET A 6 -19.98 -3.63 4.72
N ILE A 7 -19.30 -2.88 3.85
CA ILE A 7 -18.48 -1.72 4.22
C ILE A 7 -19.36 -0.66 4.88
N TYR A 8 -20.53 -0.37 4.30
CA TYR A 8 -21.48 0.60 4.85
C TYR A 8 -21.96 0.23 6.25
N ARG A 9 -22.23 -1.04 6.51
CA ARG A 9 -22.58 -1.53 7.87
C ARG A 9 -21.38 -1.42 8.82
N LEU A 10 -20.17 -1.76 8.33
CA LEU A 10 -18.97 -1.70 9.14
C LEU A 10 -18.61 -0.27 9.55
N ARG A 11 -18.81 0.73 8.65
CA ARG A 11 -18.54 2.13 8.98
C ARG A 11 -19.39 2.70 10.11
N GLN A 12 -20.51 2.06 10.44
CA GLN A 12 -21.34 2.43 11.59
C GLN A 12 -20.72 1.96 12.92
N GLN A 13 -19.83 0.99 12.89
CA GLN A 13 -19.18 0.42 14.06
C GLN A 13 -17.80 1.02 14.30
N LYS A 14 -17.09 1.32 13.24
CA LYS A 14 -15.74 1.90 13.27
C LYS A 14 -15.48 2.71 11.99
N PRO A 15 -14.61 3.73 12.02
CA PRO A 15 -14.22 4.46 10.82
C PRO A 15 -13.62 3.53 9.77
N VAL A 16 -14.13 3.60 8.56
CA VAL A 16 -13.61 2.92 7.37
C VAL A 16 -13.39 3.97 6.30
N TRP A 17 -12.16 4.18 5.89
CA TRP A 17 -11.79 5.21 4.93
C TRP A 17 -11.34 4.59 3.63
N ALA A 18 -11.65 5.25 2.52
CA ALA A 18 -11.12 4.92 1.21
C ALA A 18 -9.99 5.89 0.87
N LEU A 19 -8.87 5.35 0.41
CA LEU A 19 -7.82 6.11 -0.27
C LEU A 19 -7.89 5.78 -1.76
N CYS A 20 -8.39 6.73 -2.54
CA CYS A 20 -8.40 6.67 -3.99
C CYS A 20 -7.06 7.25 -4.48
N ASN A 21 -6.03 6.43 -4.52
CA ASN A 21 -4.66 6.88 -4.83
C ASN A 21 -4.42 7.05 -6.32
N ASP A 22 -5.02 6.18 -7.15
CA ASP A 22 -4.86 6.19 -8.62
C ASP A 22 -6.24 6.18 -9.30
N THR A 23 -6.89 5.02 -9.34
CA THR A 23 -8.19 4.89 -10.01
C THR A 23 -9.20 4.18 -9.11
N ALA A 24 -10.28 4.87 -8.78
CA ALA A 24 -11.43 4.30 -8.08
C ALA A 24 -12.71 4.61 -8.87
N CYS A 25 -12.82 4.02 -10.07
CA CYS A 25 -13.94 4.20 -10.98
C CYS A 25 -14.91 3.01 -10.95
N SER A 26 -16.16 3.25 -11.35
CA SER A 26 -17.20 2.22 -11.51
C SER A 26 -17.39 1.43 -10.21
N ALA A 27 -17.24 0.11 -10.21
CA ALA A 27 -17.39 -0.72 -9.01
C ALA A 27 -16.48 -0.30 -7.84
N ALA A 28 -15.26 0.18 -8.11
CA ALA A 28 -14.37 0.70 -7.08
C ALA A 28 -14.94 1.99 -6.44
N MET A 29 -15.60 2.85 -7.23
CA MET A 29 -16.30 4.03 -6.70
C MET A 29 -17.48 3.64 -5.80
N LEU A 30 -18.20 2.57 -6.11
CA LEU A 30 -19.25 2.06 -5.24
C LEU A 30 -18.70 1.67 -3.86
N LEU A 31 -17.56 0.97 -3.82
CA LEU A 31 -16.89 0.58 -2.57
C LEU A 31 -16.38 1.80 -1.80
N ALA A 32 -15.75 2.73 -2.49
CA ALA A 32 -15.27 3.98 -1.90
C ALA A 32 -16.42 4.81 -1.32
N SER A 33 -17.56 4.89 -2.03
CA SER A 33 -18.76 5.59 -1.57
C SER A 33 -19.33 5.02 -0.27
N ALA A 34 -19.20 3.71 -0.06
CA ALA A 34 -19.65 3.03 1.15
C ALA A 34 -18.77 3.32 2.38
N CYS A 35 -17.58 3.89 2.19
CA CYS A 35 -16.68 4.28 3.29
C CYS A 35 -17.18 5.55 3.99
N SER A 36 -16.73 5.77 5.24
CA SER A 36 -17.07 6.95 6.02
C SER A 36 -16.33 8.22 5.58
N ARG A 37 -15.19 8.08 4.92
CA ARG A 37 -14.40 9.17 4.34
C ARG A 37 -13.66 8.69 3.11
N ARG A 38 -13.60 9.53 2.08
CA ARG A 38 -13.00 9.25 0.78
C ARG A 38 -11.89 10.27 0.53
N LEU A 39 -10.66 9.79 0.57
CA LEU A 39 -9.45 10.58 0.30
C LEU A 39 -9.05 10.40 -1.15
N VAL A 40 -8.68 11.48 -1.81
CA VAL A 40 -8.20 11.48 -3.20
C VAL A 40 -6.83 12.12 -3.29
N THR A 41 -6.01 11.69 -4.25
CA THR A 41 -4.77 12.37 -4.60
C THR A 41 -4.98 13.32 -5.78
N GLN A 42 -4.03 14.19 -6.07
CA GLN A 42 -4.15 15.21 -7.13
C GLN A 42 -4.47 14.63 -8.51
N THR A 43 -3.93 13.44 -8.81
CA THR A 43 -4.05 12.77 -10.11
C THR A 43 -4.96 11.55 -10.07
N SER A 44 -5.58 11.26 -8.94
CA SER A 44 -6.49 10.13 -8.84
C SER A 44 -7.78 10.38 -9.62
N ARG A 45 -8.29 9.33 -10.23
CA ARG A 45 -9.53 9.34 -11.01
C ARG A 45 -10.62 8.58 -10.28
N ILE A 46 -11.78 9.21 -10.13
CA ILE A 46 -12.94 8.65 -9.45
C ILE A 46 -14.20 8.89 -10.28
N GLY A 47 -15.28 8.19 -9.94
CA GLY A 47 -16.55 8.34 -10.64
C GLY A 47 -16.83 7.17 -11.58
N SER A 48 -17.15 7.45 -12.85
CA SER A 48 -17.57 6.44 -13.82
C SER A 48 -18.76 5.61 -13.30
N ILE A 49 -19.76 6.29 -12.70
CA ILE A 49 -20.95 5.65 -12.13
C ILE A 49 -21.92 5.35 -13.25
N GLY A 50 -21.65 4.27 -13.96
CA GLY A 50 -22.39 3.85 -15.13
C GLY A 50 -22.27 2.35 -15.36
N VAL A 51 -23.07 1.85 -16.30
CA VAL A 51 -23.08 0.44 -16.72
C VAL A 51 -23.02 0.40 -18.22
N MET A 52 -22.20 -0.48 -18.75
CA MET A 52 -22.11 -0.71 -20.20
C MET A 52 -22.23 -2.20 -20.52
N MET A 53 -22.76 -2.48 -21.68
CA MET A 53 -22.76 -3.80 -22.29
C MET A 53 -22.35 -3.65 -23.76
N SER A 54 -21.59 -4.59 -24.29
CA SER A 54 -21.22 -4.64 -25.70
C SER A 54 -21.75 -5.90 -26.34
N HIS A 55 -22.20 -5.79 -27.60
CA HIS A 55 -22.54 -6.92 -28.43
C HIS A 55 -21.67 -6.87 -29.69
N VAL A 56 -21.11 -8.01 -30.08
CA VAL A 56 -20.34 -8.17 -31.30
C VAL A 56 -21.05 -9.19 -32.16
N SER A 57 -21.34 -8.83 -33.46
CA SER A 57 -21.91 -9.76 -34.43
C SER A 57 -20.87 -10.13 -35.50
N TYR A 58 -20.70 -11.41 -35.70
CA TYR A 58 -19.90 -11.97 -36.78
C TYR A 58 -20.76 -12.39 -38.01
N ALA A 59 -22.06 -12.11 -38.02
CA ALA A 59 -22.99 -12.53 -39.07
C ALA A 59 -22.49 -12.17 -40.49
N GLY A 60 -22.00 -10.94 -40.68
CA GLY A 60 -21.48 -10.50 -41.98
C GLY A 60 -20.21 -11.23 -42.41
N HIS A 61 -19.31 -11.50 -41.45
CA HIS A 61 -18.07 -12.26 -41.72
C HIS A 61 -18.36 -13.72 -42.07
N LEU A 62 -19.28 -14.36 -41.34
CA LEU A 62 -19.70 -15.74 -41.59
C LEU A 62 -20.34 -15.90 -42.94
N ALA A 63 -21.23 -14.96 -43.31
CA ALA A 63 -21.87 -14.96 -44.64
C ALA A 63 -20.84 -14.82 -45.77
N GLN A 64 -19.83 -13.95 -45.65
CA GLN A 64 -18.74 -13.82 -46.60
C GLN A 64 -17.86 -15.08 -46.70
N ALA A 65 -17.68 -15.78 -45.60
CA ALA A 65 -16.92 -17.02 -45.51
C ALA A 65 -17.73 -18.25 -46.00
N GLY A 66 -19.01 -18.09 -46.32
CA GLY A 66 -19.91 -19.19 -46.72
C GLY A 66 -20.22 -20.17 -45.58
N VAL A 67 -20.19 -19.69 -44.32
CA VAL A 67 -20.46 -20.48 -43.12
C VAL A 67 -21.86 -20.18 -42.61
N ASP A 68 -22.73 -21.18 -42.60
CA ASP A 68 -24.05 -21.13 -41.99
C ASP A 68 -24.03 -21.79 -40.61
N ILE A 69 -24.48 -21.04 -39.61
CA ILE A 69 -24.61 -21.53 -38.23
C ILE A 69 -26.10 -21.66 -37.90
N THR A 70 -26.54 -22.86 -37.59
CA THR A 70 -27.89 -23.13 -37.11
C THR A 70 -27.89 -23.29 -35.58
N LEU A 71 -28.58 -22.39 -34.90
CA LEU A 71 -28.77 -22.49 -33.44
C LEU A 71 -29.99 -23.37 -33.16
N ILE A 72 -29.79 -24.44 -32.36
CA ILE A 72 -30.86 -25.31 -31.88
C ILE A 72 -30.99 -25.07 -30.39
N TYR A 73 -32.13 -24.55 -29.94
CA TYR A 73 -32.32 -24.13 -28.56
C TYR A 73 -33.76 -24.41 -28.06
N SER A 74 -33.87 -24.43 -26.71
CA SER A 74 -35.17 -24.51 -26.03
C SER A 74 -35.24 -23.37 -25.03
N GLY A 75 -36.28 -22.54 -25.14
CA GLY A 75 -36.48 -21.28 -24.43
C GLY A 75 -36.16 -20.06 -25.31
N ALA A 76 -37.16 -19.17 -25.52
CA ALA A 76 -37.10 -18.07 -26.47
C ALA A 76 -35.89 -17.13 -26.30
N HIS A 77 -35.48 -16.88 -25.05
CA HIS A 77 -34.40 -15.95 -24.74
C HIS A 77 -33.01 -16.60 -24.57
N LYS A 78 -32.88 -17.90 -24.90
CA LYS A 78 -31.61 -18.62 -24.69
C LYS A 78 -30.48 -18.17 -25.59
N VAL A 79 -30.83 -17.64 -26.75
CA VAL A 79 -29.90 -17.19 -27.81
C VAL A 79 -29.84 -15.68 -27.96
N ASP A 80 -30.56 -14.95 -27.13
CA ASP A 80 -30.54 -13.48 -27.17
C ASP A 80 -29.11 -12.95 -27.01
N GLY A 81 -28.70 -12.07 -27.94
CA GLY A 81 -27.36 -11.51 -27.96
C GLY A 81 -26.27 -12.51 -28.38
N ASN A 82 -26.60 -13.59 -29.09
CA ASN A 82 -25.61 -14.46 -29.70
C ASN A 82 -24.78 -13.68 -30.75
N GLN A 83 -23.56 -14.12 -31.00
CA GLN A 83 -22.62 -13.43 -31.89
C GLN A 83 -22.77 -13.82 -33.38
N PHE A 84 -23.60 -14.81 -33.69
CA PHE A 84 -23.70 -15.38 -35.04
C PHE A 84 -24.78 -14.71 -35.90
N GLU A 85 -25.63 -13.91 -35.25
CA GLU A 85 -26.72 -13.18 -35.88
C GLU A 85 -26.61 -11.68 -35.61
N ALA A 86 -27.27 -10.87 -36.42
CA ALA A 86 -27.46 -9.44 -36.12
C ALA A 86 -28.34 -9.31 -34.86
N LEU A 87 -28.01 -8.37 -33.98
CA LEU A 87 -28.78 -8.14 -32.78
C LEU A 87 -30.19 -7.65 -33.10
N PRO A 88 -31.26 -8.39 -32.77
CA PRO A 88 -32.63 -7.93 -32.97
C PRO A 88 -32.94 -6.68 -32.15
N ALA A 89 -33.78 -5.79 -32.70
CA ALA A 89 -34.12 -4.52 -32.05
C ALA A 89 -34.77 -4.72 -30.67
N GLU A 90 -35.61 -5.72 -30.52
CA GLU A 90 -36.29 -6.09 -29.28
C GLU A 90 -35.28 -6.58 -28.20
N VAL A 91 -34.33 -7.43 -28.59
CA VAL A 91 -33.26 -7.91 -27.71
C VAL A 91 -32.37 -6.74 -27.24
N ARG A 92 -32.02 -5.84 -28.18
CA ARG A 92 -31.28 -4.62 -27.83
C ARG A 92 -32.04 -3.77 -26.84
N GLN A 93 -33.35 -3.60 -27.01
CA GLN A 93 -34.18 -2.83 -26.07
C GLN A 93 -34.24 -3.47 -24.70
N ASP A 94 -34.38 -4.79 -24.61
CA ASP A 94 -34.34 -5.51 -23.35
C ASP A 94 -32.99 -5.35 -22.63
N MET A 95 -31.90 -5.51 -23.40
CA MET A 95 -30.54 -5.27 -22.85
C MET A 95 -30.38 -3.85 -22.34
N GLN A 96 -30.89 -2.83 -23.07
CA GLN A 96 -30.85 -1.44 -22.63
C GLN A 96 -31.62 -1.25 -21.31
N GLN A 97 -32.82 -1.79 -21.19
CA GLN A 97 -33.60 -1.71 -19.95
C GLN A 97 -32.88 -2.33 -18.76
N ARG A 98 -32.17 -3.45 -18.98
CA ARG A 98 -31.40 -4.12 -17.91
C ARG A 98 -30.20 -3.25 -17.45
N ILE A 99 -29.45 -2.64 -18.37
CA ILE A 99 -28.34 -1.78 -17.97
C ILE A 99 -28.81 -0.46 -17.34
N ASP A 100 -29.95 0.08 -17.78
CA ASP A 100 -30.56 1.27 -17.19
C ASP A 100 -31.01 0.99 -15.74
N ALA A 101 -31.64 -0.16 -15.51
CA ALA A 101 -32.02 -0.61 -14.16
C ALA A 101 -30.78 -0.81 -13.26
N ALA A 102 -29.73 -1.42 -13.80
CA ALA A 102 -28.46 -1.62 -13.06
C ALA A 102 -27.77 -0.27 -12.74
N ARG A 103 -27.75 0.68 -13.71
CA ARG A 103 -27.24 2.04 -13.49
C ARG A 103 -28.03 2.77 -12.39
N ARG A 104 -29.34 2.66 -12.43
CA ARG A 104 -30.20 3.27 -11.43
C ARG A 104 -29.92 2.71 -10.02
N MET A 105 -29.86 1.38 -9.88
CA MET A 105 -29.49 0.73 -8.61
C MET A 105 -28.12 1.20 -8.12
N PHE A 106 -27.14 1.34 -9.02
CA PHE A 106 -25.82 1.85 -8.70
C PHE A 106 -25.91 3.29 -8.16
N ALA A 107 -26.59 4.18 -8.87
CA ALA A 107 -26.75 5.57 -8.46
C ALA A 107 -27.48 5.70 -7.11
N GLU A 108 -28.53 4.92 -6.89
CA GLU A 108 -29.28 4.88 -5.63
C GLU A 108 -28.39 4.45 -4.45
N LYS A 109 -27.52 3.45 -4.66
CA LYS A 109 -26.55 3.01 -3.63
C LYS A 109 -25.50 4.09 -3.34
N VAL A 110 -24.92 4.70 -4.37
CA VAL A 110 -23.96 5.80 -4.18
C VAL A 110 -24.62 6.97 -3.47
N ALA A 111 -25.81 7.36 -3.88
CA ALA A 111 -26.60 8.42 -3.24
C ALA A 111 -26.84 8.12 -1.75
N MET A 112 -27.29 6.90 -1.44
CA MET A 112 -27.49 6.45 -0.05
C MET A 112 -26.20 6.51 0.78
N PHE A 113 -25.08 6.14 0.21
CA PHE A 113 -23.80 6.08 0.92
C PHE A 113 -23.18 7.45 1.12
N THR A 114 -23.31 8.35 0.16
CA THR A 114 -22.65 9.67 0.14
C THR A 114 -23.53 10.80 0.68
N GLY A 115 -24.85 10.61 0.69
CA GLY A 115 -25.82 11.67 1.01
C GLY A 115 -26.16 12.58 -0.18
N LEU A 116 -25.62 12.30 -1.38
CA LEU A 116 -26.02 12.99 -2.60
C LEU A 116 -27.44 12.58 -3.01
N SER A 117 -28.10 13.40 -3.84
CA SER A 117 -29.34 12.98 -4.49
C SER A 117 -29.05 11.99 -5.63
N VAL A 118 -30.01 11.11 -5.92
CA VAL A 118 -29.90 10.20 -7.07
C VAL A 118 -29.70 10.97 -8.37
N ASP A 119 -30.40 12.12 -8.52
CA ASP A 119 -30.29 12.97 -9.70
C ASP A 119 -28.90 13.61 -9.82
N ALA A 120 -28.27 14.00 -8.71
CA ALA A 120 -26.88 14.48 -8.73
C ALA A 120 -25.91 13.39 -9.20
N VAL A 121 -26.10 12.15 -8.73
CA VAL A 121 -25.25 11.02 -9.14
C VAL A 121 -25.51 10.64 -10.60
N THR A 122 -26.76 10.52 -11.03
CA THR A 122 -27.09 10.20 -12.43
C THR A 122 -26.70 11.32 -13.37
N GLY A 123 -26.79 12.58 -12.93
CA GLY A 123 -26.40 13.77 -13.70
C GLY A 123 -24.90 13.85 -13.99
N THR A 124 -24.05 13.05 -13.33
CA THR A 124 -22.64 12.92 -13.69
C THR A 124 -22.42 12.23 -15.05
N GLU A 125 -23.46 11.58 -15.59
CA GLU A 125 -23.42 10.85 -16.87
C GLU A 125 -22.22 9.90 -16.99
N ALA A 126 -21.87 9.25 -15.87
CA ALA A 126 -20.72 8.36 -15.75
C ALA A 126 -19.36 9.05 -16.04
N ALA A 127 -19.27 10.37 -15.88
CA ALA A 127 -18.01 11.09 -16.01
C ALA A 127 -16.97 10.61 -15.00
N VAL A 128 -15.72 10.79 -15.36
CA VAL A 128 -14.55 10.59 -14.49
C VAL A 128 -14.06 11.96 -14.05
N PHE A 129 -13.79 12.07 -12.76
CA PHE A 129 -13.31 13.27 -12.10
C PHE A 129 -11.90 13.05 -11.56
N GLU A 130 -11.04 14.06 -11.67
CA GLU A 130 -9.67 13.99 -11.18
C GLU A 130 -9.49 14.86 -9.94
N GLY A 131 -8.88 14.31 -8.91
CA GLY A 131 -8.47 15.03 -7.70
C GLY A 131 -9.56 15.98 -7.18
N GLN A 132 -9.28 17.26 -7.27
CA GLN A 132 -10.16 18.33 -6.74
C GLN A 132 -11.56 18.33 -7.36
N SER A 133 -11.69 18.03 -8.66
CA SER A 133 -13.01 17.99 -9.31
C SER A 133 -13.91 16.87 -8.77
N GLY A 134 -13.31 15.80 -8.23
CA GLY A 134 -14.05 14.74 -7.53
C GLY A 134 -14.66 15.21 -6.21
N ILE A 135 -14.00 16.12 -5.51
CA ILE A 135 -14.53 16.77 -4.29
C ILE A 135 -15.67 17.71 -4.66
N GLU A 136 -15.49 18.52 -5.70
CA GLU A 136 -16.52 19.44 -6.20
C GLU A 136 -17.79 18.72 -6.66
N ALA A 137 -17.62 17.51 -7.21
CA ALA A 137 -18.74 16.62 -7.56
C ALA A 137 -19.37 15.92 -6.34
N GLY A 138 -18.85 16.09 -5.12
CA GLY A 138 -19.31 15.43 -3.90
C GLY A 138 -18.97 13.95 -3.79
N LEU A 139 -18.12 13.44 -4.68
CA LEU A 139 -17.72 12.04 -4.73
C LEU A 139 -16.51 11.74 -3.84
N ALA A 140 -15.77 12.76 -3.40
CA ALA A 140 -14.67 12.65 -2.46
C ALA A 140 -14.79 13.72 -1.37
N ASP A 141 -14.03 13.56 -0.28
CA ASP A 141 -14.11 14.42 0.89
C ASP A 141 -12.85 15.28 1.07
N GLU A 142 -11.68 14.80 0.68
CA GLU A 142 -10.41 15.49 0.94
C GLU A 142 -9.34 15.10 -0.08
N LEU A 143 -8.52 16.09 -0.46
CA LEU A 143 -7.34 15.94 -1.30
C LEU A 143 -6.11 15.84 -0.40
N ILE A 144 -5.34 14.74 -0.55
CA ILE A 144 -4.13 14.49 0.25
C ILE A 144 -3.00 13.92 -0.61
N ASN A 145 -1.79 13.84 -0.04
CA ASN A 145 -0.77 12.95 -0.57
C ASN A 145 -0.99 11.53 -0.04
N ALA A 146 -0.80 10.54 -0.89
CA ALA A 146 -1.02 9.14 -0.50
C ALA A 146 -0.18 8.69 0.70
N SER A 147 1.06 9.21 0.80
CA SER A 147 1.96 8.96 1.95
C SER A 147 1.38 9.38 3.29
N ASP A 148 0.50 10.38 3.29
CA ASP A 148 -0.01 11.01 4.51
C ASP A 148 -1.31 10.36 5.00
N ALA A 149 -1.93 9.48 4.20
CA ALA A 149 -3.25 8.91 4.47
C ALA A 149 -3.35 8.24 5.85
N ILE A 150 -2.34 7.45 6.22
CA ILE A 150 -2.33 6.73 7.50
C ILE A 150 -2.16 7.70 8.67
N SER A 151 -1.31 8.71 8.56
CA SER A 151 -1.09 9.71 9.60
C SER A 151 -2.32 10.59 9.79
N VAL A 152 -2.99 10.99 8.70
CA VAL A 152 -4.24 11.75 8.74
C VAL A 152 -5.34 10.93 9.42
N MET A 153 -5.49 9.65 9.07
CA MET A 153 -6.45 8.76 9.72
C MET A 153 -6.15 8.55 11.20
N ALA A 154 -4.89 8.28 11.55
CA ALA A 154 -4.48 8.09 12.94
C ALA A 154 -4.74 9.35 13.78
N THR A 155 -4.46 10.53 13.25
CA THR A 155 -4.73 11.81 13.91
C THR A 155 -6.23 12.00 14.15
N ALA A 156 -7.07 11.72 13.14
CA ALA A 156 -8.52 11.85 13.26
C ALA A 156 -9.12 10.87 14.30
N LEU A 157 -8.59 9.64 14.37
CA LEU A 157 -9.01 8.66 15.36
C LEU A 157 -8.61 9.06 16.78
N ASN A 158 -7.39 9.54 16.96
CA ASN A 158 -6.91 9.98 18.26
C ASN A 158 -7.61 11.23 18.79
N SER A 159 -8.04 12.13 17.90
CA SER A 159 -8.85 13.31 18.28
C SER A 159 -10.25 12.95 18.74
N ASN A 160 -10.86 11.89 18.16
CA ASN A 160 -12.19 11.42 18.58
C ASN A 160 -12.20 10.65 19.91
N VAL A 161 -11.07 10.05 20.31
CA VAL A 161 -10.94 9.35 21.60
C VAL A 161 -10.78 10.35 22.76
N ARG A 162 -10.38 11.58 22.44
CA ARG A 162 -10.22 12.67 23.43
C ARG A 162 -11.34 13.71 23.25
N GLY A 163 -12.53 13.38 23.67
CA GLY A 163 -13.63 14.35 23.91
C GLY A 163 -13.31 15.28 25.09
N GLY A 164 -12.18 15.92 25.08
CA GLY A 164 -11.71 16.96 25.98
C GLY A 164 -10.72 17.81 25.22
N THR A 165 -10.99 19.11 25.19
CA THR A 165 -10.18 20.15 24.58
C THR A 165 -8.70 19.98 24.92
N MET A 166 -7.87 19.49 24.00
CA MET A 166 -6.42 19.57 24.09
C MET A 166 -5.91 20.54 23.03
N PRO A 167 -4.98 21.42 23.37
CA PRO A 167 -4.36 22.34 22.41
C PRO A 167 -3.67 21.56 21.30
N GLN A 168 -3.80 22.01 20.08
CA GLN A 168 -3.06 21.49 18.93
C GLN A 168 -1.57 21.72 19.22
N LEU A 169 -0.82 20.61 19.42
CA LEU A 169 0.63 20.69 19.62
C LEU A 169 1.27 21.36 18.42
N THR A 170 2.06 22.38 18.63
CA THR A 170 2.88 22.96 17.58
C THR A 170 3.87 21.93 17.05
N ALA A 171 4.35 22.10 15.83
CA ALA A 171 5.34 21.19 15.22
C ALA A 171 6.58 20.98 16.15
N THR A 172 6.92 22.02 16.91
CA THR A 172 8.02 21.98 17.90
C THR A 172 7.68 21.08 19.10
N GLU A 173 6.46 21.16 19.62
CA GLU A 173 6.01 20.32 20.75
C GLU A 173 5.90 18.85 20.35
N ALA A 174 5.42 18.57 19.12
CA ALA A 174 5.38 17.21 18.58
C ALA A 174 6.80 16.61 18.44
N ALA A 175 7.77 17.40 17.96
CA ALA A 175 9.17 16.99 17.88
C ALA A 175 9.80 16.74 19.25
N VAL A 176 9.47 17.56 20.24
CA VAL A 176 9.93 17.36 21.64
C VAL A 176 9.33 16.08 22.22
N GLN A 177 8.05 15.82 22.00
CA GLN A 177 7.37 14.63 22.49
C GLN A 177 7.93 13.35 21.85
N GLU A 178 8.22 13.39 20.54
CA GLU A 178 8.84 12.28 19.82
C GLU A 178 10.28 12.02 20.32
N ASN A 179 11.08 13.06 20.54
CA ASN A 179 12.39 12.93 21.14
C ASN A 179 12.33 12.32 22.55
N GLN A 180 11.37 12.73 23.37
CA GLN A 180 11.17 12.15 24.71
C GLN A 180 10.78 10.67 24.61
N ARG A 181 9.95 10.28 23.65
CA ARG A 181 9.59 8.89 23.38
C ARG A 181 10.82 8.06 23.02
N VAL A 182 11.57 8.51 22.02
CA VAL A 182 12.79 7.84 21.53
C VAL A 182 13.80 7.68 22.66
N MET A 183 14.08 8.76 23.39
CA MET A 183 15.00 8.72 24.53
C MET A 183 14.48 7.80 25.65
N GLY A 184 13.18 7.82 25.92
CA GLY A 184 12.56 6.94 26.92
C GLY A 184 12.73 5.45 26.60
N ILE A 185 12.69 5.06 25.31
CA ILE A 185 12.95 3.68 24.88
C ILE A 185 14.45 3.33 24.98
N LEU A 186 15.32 4.20 24.51
CA LEU A 186 16.76 3.94 24.45
C LEU A 186 17.42 3.90 25.85
N THR A 187 16.86 4.64 26.80
CA THR A 187 17.48 4.80 28.17
C THR A 187 16.78 3.99 29.25
N CYS A 188 15.71 3.26 28.94
CA CYS A 188 15.01 2.44 29.91
C CYS A 188 15.94 1.31 30.45
N GLN A 189 15.62 0.81 31.63
CA GLN A 189 16.44 -0.23 32.28
C GLN A 189 16.45 -1.52 31.46
N GLU A 190 15.34 -1.83 30.79
CA GLU A 190 15.16 -3.01 29.97
C GLU A 190 15.95 -2.95 28.65
N ALA A 191 16.42 -1.77 28.23
CA ALA A 191 17.26 -1.59 27.04
C ALA A 191 18.71 -2.01 27.28
N LYS A 192 19.15 -2.10 28.54
CA LYS A 192 20.52 -2.50 28.84
C LYS A 192 20.82 -3.92 28.38
N GLY A 193 21.89 -4.07 27.58
CA GLY A 193 22.24 -5.33 26.92
C GLY A 193 21.33 -5.74 25.78
N ARG A 194 20.48 -4.79 25.30
CA ARG A 194 19.57 -4.99 24.15
C ARG A 194 19.51 -3.74 23.27
N GLU A 195 20.61 -3.03 23.15
CA GLU A 195 20.70 -1.70 22.52
C GLU A 195 20.25 -1.71 21.06
N GLN A 196 20.55 -2.76 20.32
CA GLN A 196 20.13 -2.90 18.94
C GLN A 196 18.59 -3.04 18.82
N LEU A 197 17.99 -3.86 19.68
CA LEU A 197 16.53 -4.04 19.72
C LEU A 197 15.85 -2.75 20.18
N ALA A 198 16.39 -2.06 21.17
CA ALA A 198 15.88 -0.77 21.64
C ALA A 198 15.92 0.28 20.52
N THR A 199 17.00 0.33 19.73
CA THR A 199 17.11 1.22 18.56
C THR A 199 16.07 0.90 17.48
N MET A 200 15.85 -0.36 17.19
CA MET A 200 14.80 -0.78 16.24
C MET A 200 13.41 -0.37 16.71
N LEU A 201 13.09 -0.59 17.99
CA LEU A 201 11.80 -0.24 18.58
C LEU A 201 11.60 1.29 18.66
N ALA A 202 12.66 2.04 18.94
CA ALA A 202 12.64 3.51 18.95
C ALA A 202 12.36 4.09 17.56
N GLY A 203 12.84 3.43 16.49
CA GLY A 203 12.57 3.82 15.09
C GLY A 203 11.16 3.49 14.60
N GLN A 204 10.37 2.68 15.33
CA GLN A 204 9.00 2.36 14.94
C GLN A 204 8.06 3.50 15.36
N GLN A 205 7.42 4.13 14.37
CA GLN A 205 6.40 5.16 14.63
C GLN A 205 5.20 4.56 15.37
N GLY A 206 4.74 5.26 16.40
CA GLY A 206 3.59 4.85 17.21
C GLY A 206 3.89 3.82 18.31
N MET A 207 5.12 3.31 18.43
CA MET A 207 5.55 2.46 19.54
C MET A 207 5.63 3.30 20.83
N SER A 208 4.84 2.96 21.86
CA SER A 208 4.96 3.63 23.14
C SER A 208 6.17 3.13 23.95
N VAL A 209 6.66 3.95 24.88
CA VAL A 209 7.74 3.55 25.79
C VAL A 209 7.38 2.29 26.57
N GLU A 210 6.11 2.18 27.01
CA GLU A 210 5.62 1.02 27.78
C GLU A 210 5.59 -0.26 26.94
N GLN A 211 5.13 -0.17 25.69
CA GLN A 211 5.14 -1.30 24.75
C GLN A 211 6.57 -1.76 24.45
N ALA A 212 7.48 -0.81 24.19
CA ALA A 212 8.87 -1.12 23.93
C ALA A 212 9.53 -1.76 25.16
N ARG A 213 9.27 -1.28 26.38
CA ARG A 213 9.74 -1.89 27.63
C ARG A 213 9.24 -3.33 27.80
N ALA A 214 7.96 -3.60 27.51
CA ALA A 214 7.42 -4.93 27.59
C ALA A 214 8.11 -5.91 26.62
N ILE A 215 8.38 -5.47 25.38
CA ILE A 215 9.10 -6.25 24.38
C ILE A 215 10.57 -6.47 24.80
N LEU A 216 11.23 -5.42 25.26
CA LEU A 216 12.61 -5.49 25.76
C LEU A 216 12.75 -6.42 26.98
N ALA A 217 11.80 -6.38 27.90
CA ALA A 217 11.78 -7.27 29.06
C ALA A 217 11.60 -8.74 28.68
N ALA A 218 10.81 -9.02 27.65
CA ALA A 218 10.56 -10.38 27.14
C ALA A 218 11.70 -10.93 26.27
N ALA A 219 12.55 -10.07 25.71
CA ALA A 219 13.68 -10.47 24.89
C ALA A 219 14.85 -10.98 25.76
N ALA A 220 15.53 -12.05 25.31
CA ALA A 220 16.78 -12.47 25.95
C ALA A 220 17.85 -11.37 25.84
N PRO A 221 18.69 -11.13 26.87
CA PRO A 221 19.82 -10.23 26.75
C PRO A 221 20.72 -10.70 25.59
N GLN A 222 21.07 -9.78 24.71
CA GLN A 222 22.08 -10.06 23.69
C GLN A 222 23.42 -10.27 24.44
N GLN A 223 24.04 -11.42 24.26
CA GLN A 223 25.45 -11.55 24.66
C GLN A 223 26.22 -10.49 23.89
N PRO A 224 27.19 -9.78 24.52
CA PRO A 224 28.04 -8.88 23.78
C PRO A 224 28.63 -9.65 22.62
N VAL A 225 28.28 -9.29 21.40
CA VAL A 225 29.00 -9.74 20.23
C VAL A 225 30.39 -9.21 20.44
N ALA A 226 31.34 -10.11 20.74
CA ALA A 226 32.76 -9.76 20.70
C ALA A 226 32.92 -9.03 19.37
N SER A 227 33.42 -7.80 19.42
CA SER A 227 33.61 -6.94 18.23
C SER A 227 34.18 -7.83 17.14
N ALA A 228 33.40 -8.10 16.11
CA ALA A 228 33.86 -8.87 14.97
C ALA A 228 35.05 -8.10 14.43
N GLN A 229 36.28 -8.60 14.70
CA GLN A 229 37.48 -8.03 14.11
C GLN A 229 37.25 -7.99 12.62
N SER A 230 37.44 -6.81 12.02
CA SER A 230 37.27 -6.67 10.58
C SER A 230 38.16 -7.70 9.89
N GLU A 231 37.78 -8.17 8.69
CA GLU A 231 38.64 -9.09 7.94
C GLU A 231 40.04 -8.48 7.74
N ALA A 232 40.15 -7.17 7.63
CA ALA A 232 41.41 -6.45 7.59
C ALA A 232 42.23 -6.64 8.88
N ASP A 233 41.62 -6.53 10.07
CA ASP A 233 42.30 -6.76 11.35
C ASP A 233 42.73 -8.22 11.51
N ARG A 234 41.91 -9.14 11.04
CA ARG A 234 42.19 -10.59 11.08
C ARG A 234 43.35 -10.96 10.13
N ILE A 235 43.46 -10.33 8.97
CA ILE A 235 44.58 -10.50 8.02
C ILE A 235 45.88 -9.95 8.64
N MET A 236 45.82 -8.79 9.27
CA MET A 236 46.98 -8.17 9.90
C MET A 236 47.47 -8.94 11.13
N ALA A 237 46.56 -9.63 11.84
CA ALA A 237 46.87 -10.38 13.05
C ALA A 237 47.17 -11.87 12.82
N CYS A 238 47.09 -12.39 11.59
CA CYS A 238 47.37 -13.79 11.34
C CYS A 238 48.86 -14.12 11.43
N GLU A 239 49.19 -15.34 11.76
CA GLU A 239 50.54 -15.81 12.01
C GLU A 239 51.45 -15.64 10.77
N GLU A 240 50.90 -15.83 9.59
CA GLU A 240 51.60 -15.70 8.31
C GLU A 240 51.92 -14.23 7.91
N ALA A 241 51.33 -13.27 8.60
CA ALA A 241 51.61 -11.84 8.40
C ALA A 241 52.92 -11.41 9.06
N ASN A 242 53.42 -12.18 10.05
CA ASN A 242 54.69 -11.84 10.72
C ASN A 242 55.85 -11.84 9.75
N GLY A 243 56.62 -10.71 9.71
CA GLY A 243 57.69 -10.48 8.78
C GLY A 243 57.23 -10.21 7.33
N ARG A 244 55.95 -9.94 7.14
CA ARG A 244 55.34 -9.63 5.83
C ARG A 244 54.25 -8.53 5.99
N GLU A 245 54.48 -7.60 6.92
CA GLU A 245 53.49 -6.60 7.33
C GLU A 245 53.00 -5.72 6.18
N GLN A 246 53.90 -5.38 5.23
CA GLN A 246 53.54 -4.57 4.07
C GLN A 246 52.60 -5.30 3.10
N LEU A 247 52.88 -6.60 2.90
CA LEU A 247 51.99 -7.43 2.06
C LEU A 247 50.67 -7.68 2.73
N ALA A 248 50.67 -7.93 4.04
CA ALA A 248 49.45 -8.09 4.83
C ALA A 248 48.56 -6.83 4.80
N ALA A 249 49.16 -5.64 4.90
CA ALA A 249 48.44 -4.38 4.80
C ALA A 249 47.84 -4.17 3.39
N THR A 250 48.57 -4.57 2.35
CA THR A 250 48.09 -4.50 0.95
C THR A 250 46.89 -5.42 0.74
N LEU A 251 46.98 -6.66 1.22
CA LEU A 251 45.88 -7.62 1.14
C LEU A 251 44.66 -7.19 1.95
N ALA A 252 44.90 -6.63 3.14
CA ALA A 252 43.82 -6.13 4.01
C ALA A 252 43.07 -4.94 3.38
N ALA A 253 43.70 -4.18 2.48
CA ALA A 253 43.05 -3.07 1.76
C ALA A 253 42.29 -3.50 0.50
N MET A 254 42.41 -4.76 0.07
CA MET A 254 41.73 -5.24 -1.13
C MET A 254 40.21 -5.53 -0.85
N PRO A 255 39.31 -5.05 -1.71
CA PRO A 255 37.91 -5.41 -1.60
C PRO A 255 37.73 -6.93 -1.75
N GLU A 256 36.83 -7.52 -0.91
CA GLU A 256 36.52 -8.96 -0.87
C GLU A 256 37.68 -9.90 -0.48
N MET A 257 38.78 -9.41 0.06
CA MET A 257 39.87 -10.21 0.63
C MET A 257 39.47 -10.68 2.02
N THR A 258 39.52 -12.01 2.25
CA THR A 258 39.28 -12.62 3.56
C THR A 258 40.59 -13.18 4.12
N VAL A 259 40.65 -13.40 5.43
CA VAL A 259 41.85 -14.00 6.07
C VAL A 259 42.18 -15.35 5.46
N GLU A 260 41.16 -16.15 5.08
CA GLU A 260 41.37 -17.47 4.47
C GLU A 260 42.02 -17.40 3.09
N LYS A 261 41.71 -16.36 2.30
CA LYS A 261 42.37 -16.08 0.99
C LYS A 261 43.74 -15.48 1.16
N ALA A 262 43.95 -14.65 2.18
CA ALA A 262 45.20 -13.97 2.42
C ALA A 262 46.30 -14.89 2.97
N ARG A 263 45.97 -15.84 3.86
CA ARG A 263 46.93 -16.76 4.50
C ARG A 263 47.82 -17.52 3.50
N PRO A 264 47.30 -18.20 2.47
CA PRO A 264 48.17 -18.91 1.50
C PRO A 264 49.08 -17.97 0.72
N ILE A 265 48.64 -16.73 0.44
CA ILE A 265 49.41 -15.74 -0.27
C ILE A 265 50.58 -15.24 0.63
N LEU A 266 50.28 -14.94 1.89
CA LEU A 266 51.26 -14.54 2.88
C LEU A 266 52.26 -15.67 3.16
N ALA A 267 51.81 -16.90 3.30
CA ALA A 267 52.70 -18.06 3.52
C ALA A 267 53.67 -18.30 2.37
N ALA A 268 53.24 -18.06 1.13
CA ALA A 268 54.07 -18.24 -0.07
C ALA A 268 55.04 -17.10 -0.34
N ALA A 269 54.88 -15.94 0.30
CA ALA A 269 55.73 -14.77 0.09
C ALA A 269 57.05 -14.90 0.87
N PRO A 270 58.19 -14.41 0.38
CA PRO A 270 59.44 -14.37 1.13
C PRO A 270 59.31 -13.42 2.34
N LEU A 271 60.01 -13.72 3.42
CA LEU A 271 60.12 -12.82 4.56
C LEU A 271 60.82 -11.53 4.11
N ALA A 272 60.37 -10.39 4.59
CA ALA A 272 61.06 -9.13 4.36
C ALA A 272 62.47 -9.25 4.97
N ASP A 273 63.49 -9.09 4.13
CA ASP A 273 64.88 -9.08 4.62
C ASP A 273 65.03 -8.01 5.69
N ALA A 274 65.51 -8.40 6.85
CA ALA A 274 66.07 -7.47 7.81
C ALA A 274 67.34 -6.89 7.18
N GLY A 275 67.22 -5.73 6.57
CA GLY A 275 68.34 -5.02 5.98
C GLY A 275 69.44 -4.77 7.02
N PRO A 276 70.69 -4.55 6.58
CA PRO A 276 71.85 -4.49 7.41
C PRO A 276 71.86 -3.39 8.43
#